data_5867e7e4bf1e6bda681ccfd56a0dc7ab
#
_entry.id   5867e7e4bf1e6bda681ccfd56a0dc7ab
#
_cell.length_a   1.000
_cell.length_b   1.000
_cell.length_c   1.000
_cell.angle_alpha   90.00
_cell.angle_beta   90.00
_cell.angle_gamma   90.00
#
_symmetry.space_group_name_H-M   'P 1'
#
loop_
_entity.id
_entity.type
_entity.pdbx_description
1 polymer ?
#
loop_
_entity_poly.entity_id
_entity_poly.type
_entity_poly.pdbx_seq_one_letter_code
_entity_poly.pdbx_strand_id
1 'polypeptide(L)'
;MTQIDRVRDVDAPQTFSVPQPMMNREATNNIVAEALAKWQAATPEEARRIATILELEFSDQARPDDFWHSESSGAFRDFFVWGHNHDFGHGITRAGAMGSRHMEITAEALRLGMLPSNLKGKQVLDVGCWSGGDLLVLAGLGGQVTAMEEHPIAARAARRLLDLLGLKASVVETSLYADKQEWAGRFDYVYCSGVIYHVTDPMLLLRVMFAYLKPGGEVFIETKGAAGEGSVCSYSGTLEKGWNWYAPNETALGRWFVDAGFDAQTVRVYRRDNGRLLACGRKTEARALRETAGFSRPGSWLEGIV
;
A
#
# COMPACT_ATOMS: atom_id res chain seq x y z
N MET A 1 38.08 -8.31 27.55
CA MET A 1 36.71 -8.47 28.02
C MET A 1 35.89 -7.39 27.37
N THR A 2 35.31 -7.69 26.23
CA THR A 2 34.42 -6.79 25.47
C THR A 2 33.07 -6.79 26.15
N GLN A 3 32.59 -5.62 26.48
CA GLN A 3 31.34 -5.30 27.09
C GLN A 3 30.22 -5.85 26.16
N ILE A 4 29.54 -6.91 26.59
CA ILE A 4 28.29 -7.36 25.97
C ILE A 4 27.28 -6.25 26.28
N ASP A 5 27.04 -5.40 25.32
CA ASP A 5 26.02 -4.36 25.39
C ASP A 5 24.68 -5.03 25.74
N ARG A 6 24.08 -4.46 26.76
CA ARG A 6 22.83 -4.87 27.42
C ARG A 6 21.81 -5.32 26.38
N VAL A 7 21.37 -6.56 26.53
CA VAL A 7 20.08 -6.99 25.96
C VAL A 7 19.07 -5.92 26.39
N ARG A 8 18.60 -5.10 25.45
CA ARG A 8 17.49 -4.19 25.70
C ARG A 8 16.36 -5.05 26.20
N ASP A 9 15.73 -4.62 27.28
CA ASP A 9 14.60 -5.29 27.89
C ASP A 9 13.51 -5.47 26.81
N VAL A 10 13.43 -6.68 26.26
CA VAL A 10 12.54 -7.01 25.12
C VAL A 10 11.08 -6.95 25.57
N ASP A 11 10.85 -6.93 26.87
CA ASP A 11 9.53 -6.97 27.51
C ASP A 11 8.98 -5.60 27.90
N ALA A 12 9.77 -4.51 27.78
CA ALA A 12 9.22 -3.19 28.00
C ALA A 12 8.17 -2.89 26.94
N PRO A 13 6.95 -2.48 27.33
CA PRO A 13 5.89 -2.18 26.37
C PRO A 13 6.33 -1.00 25.47
N GLN A 14 6.73 -1.32 24.24
CA GLN A 14 7.07 -0.31 23.25
C GLN A 14 5.77 0.32 22.79
N THR A 15 5.46 1.52 23.29
CA THR A 15 4.30 2.30 22.84
C THR A 15 4.70 3.14 21.65
N PHE A 16 3.98 2.98 20.55
CA PHE A 16 4.14 3.81 19.38
C PHE A 16 3.24 5.04 19.45
N SER A 17 3.69 6.16 18.89
CA SER A 17 2.90 7.39 18.94
C SER A 17 1.61 7.26 18.13
N VAL A 18 0.50 7.70 18.72
CA VAL A 18 -0.77 7.83 18.02
C VAL A 18 -0.80 9.21 17.36
N PRO A 19 -0.94 9.31 16.04
CA PRO A 19 -0.96 10.59 15.36
C PRO A 19 -2.20 11.39 15.73
N GLN A 20 -2.02 12.68 15.93
CA GLN A 20 -3.13 13.62 16.11
C GLN A 20 -3.56 14.18 14.76
N PRO A 21 -4.84 14.48 14.57
CA PRO A 21 -5.32 15.09 13.34
C PRO A 21 -4.62 16.44 13.08
N MET A 22 -4.02 16.59 11.91
CA MET A 22 -3.40 17.83 11.44
C MET A 22 -4.35 18.67 10.61
N MET A 23 -5.41 18.06 10.07
CA MET A 23 -6.41 18.67 9.20
C MET A 23 -7.81 18.17 9.58
N ASN A 24 -8.85 18.91 9.24
CA ASN A 24 -10.22 18.40 9.37
C ASN A 24 -10.59 17.47 8.20
N ARG A 25 -11.66 16.68 8.37
CA ARG A 25 -12.10 15.68 7.38
C ARG A 25 -12.54 16.30 6.06
N GLU A 26 -13.24 17.44 6.12
CA GLU A 26 -13.73 18.12 4.92
C GLU A 26 -12.56 18.58 4.05
N ALA A 27 -11.56 19.23 4.65
CA ALA A 27 -10.36 19.68 3.93
C ALA A 27 -9.63 18.52 3.25
N THR A 28 -9.48 17.37 3.93
CA THR A 28 -8.78 16.21 3.34
C THR A 28 -9.60 15.53 2.26
N ASN A 29 -10.91 15.45 2.41
CA ASN A 29 -11.79 14.94 1.35
C ASN A 29 -11.72 15.83 0.10
N ASN A 30 -11.71 17.14 0.27
CA ASN A 30 -11.56 18.09 -0.84
C ASN A 30 -10.22 17.93 -1.55
N ILE A 31 -9.12 17.76 -0.82
CA ILE A 31 -7.79 17.52 -1.41
C ILE A 31 -7.80 16.24 -2.27
N VAL A 32 -8.41 15.15 -1.79
CA VAL A 32 -8.52 13.90 -2.55
C VAL A 32 -9.41 14.07 -3.79
N ALA A 33 -10.55 14.74 -3.64
CA ALA A 33 -11.45 15.02 -4.77
C ALA A 33 -10.78 15.89 -5.84
N GLU A 34 -10.07 16.95 -5.45
CA GLU A 34 -9.30 17.80 -6.35
C GLU A 34 -8.16 17.06 -7.05
N ALA A 35 -7.50 16.13 -6.34
CA ALA A 35 -6.46 15.29 -6.92
C ALA A 35 -7.02 14.40 -8.04
N LEU A 36 -8.17 13.77 -7.81
CA LEU A 36 -8.83 12.90 -8.78
C LEU A 36 -9.46 13.69 -9.94
N ALA A 37 -9.98 14.89 -9.68
CA ALA A 37 -10.58 15.74 -10.71
C ALA A 37 -9.60 16.10 -11.84
N LYS A 38 -8.30 16.05 -11.60
CA LYS A 38 -7.27 16.28 -12.63
C LYS A 38 -7.28 15.24 -13.75
N TRP A 39 -7.87 14.08 -13.52
CA TRP A 39 -7.92 12.94 -14.44
C TRP A 39 -9.28 12.77 -15.10
N GLN A 40 -10.21 13.69 -14.88
CA GLN A 40 -11.49 13.68 -15.57
C GLN A 40 -11.33 14.12 -17.02
N ALA A 41 -12.11 13.50 -17.88
CA ALA A 41 -12.15 13.83 -19.30
C ALA A 41 -12.67 15.26 -19.56
N ALA A 42 -12.16 15.89 -20.59
CA ALA A 42 -12.55 17.26 -20.93
C ALA A 42 -13.99 17.34 -21.47
N THR A 43 -14.47 16.27 -22.10
CA THR A 43 -15.80 16.21 -22.70
C THR A 43 -16.59 14.95 -22.30
N PRO A 44 -17.95 15.00 -22.36
CA PRO A 44 -18.77 13.82 -22.14
C PRO A 44 -18.49 12.68 -23.13
N GLU A 45 -18.11 13.00 -24.37
CA GLU A 45 -17.77 12.02 -25.41
C GLU A 45 -16.50 11.26 -25.03
N GLU A 46 -15.49 11.98 -24.57
CA GLU A 46 -14.23 11.38 -24.12
C GLU A 46 -14.43 10.51 -22.89
N ALA A 47 -15.19 10.99 -21.90
CA ALA A 47 -15.52 10.21 -20.71
C ALA A 47 -16.22 8.89 -21.07
N ARG A 48 -17.24 8.96 -21.98
CA ARG A 48 -17.92 7.76 -22.49
C ARG A 48 -16.97 6.82 -23.23
N ARG A 49 -16.10 7.36 -24.07
CA ARG A 49 -15.09 6.58 -24.81
C ARG A 49 -14.19 5.82 -23.86
N ILE A 50 -13.66 6.46 -22.81
CA ILE A 50 -12.81 5.85 -21.80
C ILE A 50 -13.56 4.71 -21.11
N ALA A 51 -14.76 4.98 -20.58
CA ALA A 51 -15.57 3.99 -19.88
C ALA A 51 -15.89 2.78 -20.77
N THR A 52 -16.26 3.01 -22.05
CA THR A 52 -16.59 1.95 -23.00
C THR A 52 -15.36 1.08 -23.33
N ILE A 53 -14.20 1.68 -23.56
CA ILE A 53 -12.97 0.90 -23.82
C ILE A 53 -12.63 0.03 -22.63
N LEU A 54 -12.64 0.58 -21.42
CA LEU A 54 -12.34 -0.19 -20.21
C LEU A 54 -13.35 -1.31 -19.96
N GLU A 55 -14.63 -1.08 -20.28
CA GLU A 55 -15.66 -2.11 -20.19
C GLU A 55 -15.44 -3.26 -21.17
N LEU A 56 -15.10 -2.94 -22.42
CA LEU A 56 -14.87 -3.94 -23.47
C LEU A 56 -13.59 -4.75 -23.26
N GLU A 57 -12.52 -4.09 -22.78
CA GLU A 57 -11.21 -4.73 -22.60
C GLU A 57 -11.10 -5.45 -21.24
N PHE A 58 -11.81 -4.98 -20.21
CA PHE A 58 -11.73 -5.47 -18.83
C PHE A 58 -13.11 -5.50 -18.16
N SER A 59 -14.02 -6.28 -18.70
CA SER A 59 -15.30 -6.53 -18.02
C SER A 59 -15.09 -7.30 -16.73
N ASP A 60 -15.85 -6.93 -15.69
CA ASP A 60 -15.86 -7.68 -14.45
C ASP A 60 -16.33 -9.09 -14.72
N GLN A 61 -15.57 -10.06 -14.29
CA GLN A 61 -16.03 -11.43 -14.26
C GLN A 61 -17.03 -11.61 -13.11
N ALA A 62 -17.96 -12.52 -13.26
CA ALA A 62 -18.90 -12.83 -12.19
C ALA A 62 -18.13 -13.19 -10.91
N ARG A 63 -18.32 -12.38 -9.88
CA ARG A 63 -17.72 -12.66 -8.58
C ARG A 63 -18.40 -13.88 -7.98
N PRO A 64 -17.66 -14.82 -7.42
CA PRO A 64 -18.27 -15.83 -6.55
C PRO A 64 -19.05 -15.14 -5.43
N ASP A 65 -20.20 -15.67 -5.04
CA ASP A 65 -21.06 -15.10 -3.99
C ASP A 65 -20.30 -14.94 -2.66
N ASP A 66 -19.30 -15.77 -2.46
CA ASP A 66 -18.44 -15.81 -1.27
C ASP A 66 -17.11 -15.06 -1.45
N PHE A 67 -16.90 -14.27 -2.51
CA PHE A 67 -15.64 -13.60 -2.84
C PHE A 67 -14.93 -12.93 -1.65
N TRP A 68 -15.69 -12.30 -0.73
CA TRP A 68 -15.14 -11.62 0.44
C TRP A 68 -14.92 -12.53 1.64
N HIS A 69 -15.52 -13.68 1.63
CA HIS A 69 -15.48 -14.65 2.72
C HIS A 69 -14.81 -15.93 2.29
N SER A 70 -14.53 -16.04 0.98
CA SER A 70 -14.11 -17.31 0.45
C SER A 70 -12.67 -17.61 0.81
N GLU A 71 -12.61 -18.73 1.20
CA GLU A 71 -11.60 -19.72 1.12
C GLU A 71 -11.08 -19.96 -0.31
N SER A 72 -11.65 -19.36 -1.34
CA SER A 72 -11.31 -19.56 -2.75
C SER A 72 -10.27 -18.55 -3.25
N SER A 73 -9.20 -18.37 -2.50
CA SER A 73 -8.07 -17.50 -2.89
C SER A 73 -7.39 -17.92 -4.21
N GLY A 74 -7.50 -19.20 -4.59
CA GLY A 74 -7.07 -19.65 -5.90
C GLY A 74 -7.80 -18.96 -7.03
N ALA A 75 -9.09 -18.72 -6.87
CA ALA A 75 -9.92 -18.07 -7.88
C ALA A 75 -9.56 -16.60 -8.13
N PHE A 76 -8.98 -15.88 -7.16
CA PHE A 76 -8.60 -14.48 -7.36
C PHE A 76 -7.50 -14.30 -8.42
N ARG A 77 -6.66 -15.30 -8.63
CA ARG A 77 -5.64 -15.27 -9.69
C ARG A 77 -6.22 -15.45 -11.08
N ASP A 78 -7.40 -16.04 -11.18
CA ASP A 78 -8.01 -16.46 -12.43
C ASP A 78 -9.08 -15.50 -12.93
N PHE A 79 -9.51 -14.54 -12.12
CA PHE A 79 -10.51 -13.56 -12.52
C PHE A 79 -10.16 -12.14 -12.09
N PHE A 80 -10.67 -11.17 -12.82
CA PHE A 80 -10.45 -9.76 -12.57
C PHE A 80 -11.76 -9.06 -12.18
N VAL A 81 -11.67 -8.18 -11.19
CA VAL A 81 -12.70 -7.19 -10.86
C VAL A 81 -12.05 -5.83 -10.68
N TRP A 82 -12.75 -4.78 -11.04
CA TRP A 82 -12.33 -3.43 -10.72
C TRP A 82 -12.34 -3.24 -9.20
N GLY A 83 -11.22 -2.79 -8.67
CA GLY A 83 -11.05 -2.61 -7.23
C GLY A 83 -11.76 -1.38 -6.72
N HIS A 84 -11.58 -0.26 -7.39
CA HIS A 84 -12.00 1.06 -6.94
C HIS A 84 -12.99 1.70 -7.91
N ASN A 85 -13.82 2.60 -7.40
CA ASN A 85 -14.62 3.48 -8.24
C ASN A 85 -13.70 4.45 -8.99
N HIS A 86 -13.98 4.64 -10.28
CA HIS A 86 -13.34 5.65 -11.11
C HIS A 86 -14.40 6.61 -11.64
N ASP A 87 -14.16 7.92 -11.51
CA ASP A 87 -14.99 8.98 -12.04
C ASP A 87 -14.27 9.65 -13.21
N PHE A 88 -14.81 9.50 -14.40
CA PHE A 88 -14.26 10.08 -15.63
C PHE A 88 -14.80 11.48 -15.92
N GLY A 89 -15.59 12.04 -15.01
CA GLY A 89 -16.28 13.31 -15.21
C GLY A 89 -17.63 13.18 -15.93
N HIS A 90 -18.38 14.29 -15.96
CA HIS A 90 -19.67 14.38 -16.67
C HIS A 90 -20.71 13.35 -16.23
N GLY A 91 -20.64 12.86 -14.97
CA GLY A 91 -21.53 11.83 -14.44
C GLY A 91 -21.24 10.42 -14.96
N ILE A 92 -20.10 10.20 -15.63
CA ILE A 92 -19.69 8.90 -16.16
C ILE A 92 -18.68 8.27 -15.21
N THR A 93 -19.08 7.14 -14.63
CA THR A 93 -18.30 6.44 -13.62
C THR A 93 -18.17 4.97 -13.96
N ARG A 94 -17.13 4.33 -13.41
CA ARG A 94 -17.02 2.88 -13.31
C ARG A 94 -17.00 2.48 -11.84
N ALA A 95 -17.92 1.63 -11.44
CA ALA A 95 -17.96 1.09 -10.09
C ALA A 95 -16.86 0.03 -9.89
N GLY A 96 -16.29 0.00 -8.71
CA GLY A 96 -15.35 -1.02 -8.26
C GLY A 96 -15.85 -1.75 -7.02
N ALA A 97 -15.32 -2.95 -6.80
CA ALA A 97 -15.73 -3.85 -5.72
C ALA A 97 -15.58 -3.25 -4.31
N MET A 98 -14.61 -2.37 -4.12
CA MET A 98 -14.33 -1.68 -2.85
C MET A 98 -14.92 -0.26 -2.81
N GLY A 99 -15.65 0.14 -3.85
CA GLY A 99 -16.21 1.49 -3.91
C GLY A 99 -15.15 2.58 -3.80
N SER A 100 -15.42 3.59 -2.98
CA SER A 100 -14.51 4.74 -2.76
C SER A 100 -13.58 4.57 -1.56
N ARG A 101 -13.37 3.35 -1.08
CA ARG A 101 -12.54 3.09 0.13
C ARG A 101 -11.13 3.68 0.04
N HIS A 102 -10.49 3.63 -1.13
CA HIS A 102 -9.19 4.25 -1.37
C HIS A 102 -9.19 5.75 -1.04
N MET A 103 -10.25 6.47 -1.44
CA MET A 103 -10.38 7.90 -1.14
C MET A 103 -10.48 8.15 0.38
N GLU A 104 -11.26 7.34 1.08
CA GLU A 104 -11.42 7.43 2.55
C GLU A 104 -10.11 7.16 3.28
N ILE A 105 -9.34 6.15 2.85
CA ILE A 105 -8.05 5.80 3.44
C ILE A 105 -7.04 6.91 3.19
N THR A 106 -6.96 7.40 1.96
CA THR A 106 -6.05 8.48 1.60
C THR A 106 -6.39 9.78 2.33
N ALA A 107 -7.68 10.15 2.43
CA ALA A 107 -8.12 11.32 3.18
C ALA A 107 -7.77 11.19 4.68
N GLU A 108 -7.91 10.01 5.26
CA GLU A 108 -7.54 9.76 6.65
C GLU A 108 -6.01 9.82 6.84
N ALA A 109 -5.23 9.27 5.91
CA ALA A 109 -3.76 9.37 5.93
C ALA A 109 -3.28 10.83 5.84
N LEU A 110 -3.90 11.65 5.00
CA LEU A 110 -3.69 13.09 4.93
C LEU A 110 -4.05 13.77 6.25
N ARG A 111 -5.21 13.46 6.81
CA ARG A 111 -5.71 14.02 8.06
C ARG A 111 -4.74 13.80 9.23
N LEU A 112 -4.15 12.63 9.28
CA LEU A 112 -3.20 12.22 10.32
C LEU A 112 -1.74 12.62 10.01
N GLY A 113 -1.49 13.33 8.90
CA GLY A 113 -0.15 13.68 8.46
C GLY A 113 0.75 12.47 8.19
N MET A 114 0.15 11.35 7.84
CA MET A 114 0.85 10.13 7.41
C MET A 114 1.11 10.12 5.91
N LEU A 115 0.40 10.93 5.14
CA LEU A 115 0.61 11.18 3.72
C LEU A 115 0.75 12.69 3.51
N PRO A 116 1.78 13.17 2.81
CA PRO A 116 1.89 14.58 2.45
C PRO A 116 0.79 15.02 1.47
N SER A 117 0.20 16.19 1.70
CA SER A 117 -0.80 16.77 0.78
C SER A 117 -0.22 17.29 -0.53
N ASN A 118 1.10 17.38 -0.63
CA ASN A 118 1.83 17.79 -1.84
C ASN A 118 3.00 16.84 -2.08
N LEU A 119 2.92 16.09 -3.16
CA LEU A 119 3.96 15.15 -3.61
C LEU A 119 4.73 15.66 -4.83
N LYS A 120 4.60 16.96 -5.17
CA LYS A 120 5.28 17.55 -6.32
C LYS A 120 6.81 17.33 -6.24
N GLY A 121 7.36 16.72 -7.31
CA GLY A 121 8.78 16.42 -7.41
C GLY A 121 9.23 15.18 -6.61
N LYS A 122 8.31 14.47 -5.95
CA LYS A 122 8.60 13.25 -5.21
C LYS A 122 8.46 12.02 -6.10
N GLN A 123 9.42 11.09 -5.97
CA GLN A 123 9.33 9.75 -6.51
C GLN A 123 8.47 8.92 -5.54
N VAL A 124 7.36 8.39 -6.01
CA VAL A 124 6.39 7.65 -5.19
C VAL A 124 6.27 6.23 -5.71
N LEU A 125 6.32 5.25 -4.82
CA LEU A 125 6.00 3.85 -5.14
C LEU A 125 4.63 3.51 -4.56
N ASP A 126 3.73 3.02 -5.40
CA ASP A 126 2.45 2.42 -5.01
C ASP A 126 2.57 0.90 -5.07
N VAL A 127 2.44 0.23 -3.93
CA VAL A 127 2.64 -1.21 -3.79
C VAL A 127 1.30 -1.93 -3.76
N GLY A 128 1.04 -2.75 -4.79
CA GLY A 128 -0.23 -3.45 -4.95
C GLY A 128 -1.35 -2.50 -5.40
N CYS A 129 -1.13 -1.81 -6.52
CA CYS A 129 -2.04 -0.74 -6.98
C CYS A 129 -3.40 -1.23 -7.48
N TRP A 130 -3.60 -2.55 -7.60
CA TRP A 130 -4.80 -3.17 -8.16
C TRP A 130 -5.22 -2.48 -9.48
N SER A 131 -6.43 -1.89 -9.51
CA SER A 131 -6.95 -1.17 -10.69
C SER A 131 -6.62 0.34 -10.70
N GLY A 132 -5.64 0.78 -9.91
CA GLY A 132 -5.04 2.11 -10.01
C GLY A 132 -5.75 3.24 -9.24
N GLY A 133 -6.68 2.93 -8.32
CA GLY A 133 -7.39 3.98 -7.58
C GLY A 133 -6.47 4.87 -6.74
N ASP A 134 -5.64 4.27 -5.89
CA ASP A 134 -4.66 4.99 -5.07
C ASP A 134 -3.61 5.70 -5.94
N LEU A 135 -3.15 5.04 -7.02
CA LEU A 135 -2.19 5.61 -7.96
C LEU A 135 -2.68 6.95 -8.53
N LEU A 136 -3.97 7.03 -8.93
CA LEU A 136 -4.55 8.27 -9.46
C LEU A 136 -4.53 9.39 -8.40
N VAL A 137 -4.83 9.10 -7.15
CA VAL A 137 -4.76 10.09 -6.06
C VAL A 137 -3.33 10.55 -5.86
N LEU A 138 -2.37 9.64 -5.73
CA LEU A 138 -0.95 9.96 -5.52
C LEU A 138 -0.38 10.82 -6.66
N ALA A 139 -0.72 10.49 -7.90
CA ALA A 139 -0.34 11.29 -9.06
C ALA A 139 -1.04 12.66 -9.07
N GLY A 140 -2.31 12.71 -8.67
CA GLY A 140 -3.08 13.95 -8.53
C GLY A 140 -2.52 14.89 -7.45
N LEU A 141 -1.91 14.34 -6.39
CA LEU A 141 -1.14 15.10 -5.40
C LEU A 141 0.21 15.60 -5.93
N GLY A 142 0.58 15.24 -7.16
CA GLY A 142 1.79 15.70 -7.86
C GLY A 142 2.96 14.73 -7.83
N GLY A 143 2.77 13.52 -7.34
CA GLY A 143 3.79 12.48 -7.28
C GLY A 143 4.18 11.96 -8.67
N GLN A 144 5.47 11.65 -8.85
CA GLN A 144 5.96 10.86 -9.97
C GLN A 144 5.82 9.38 -9.58
N VAL A 145 4.66 8.78 -9.94
CA VAL A 145 4.27 7.48 -9.42
C VAL A 145 4.81 6.35 -10.28
N THR A 146 5.45 5.39 -9.63
CA THR A 146 5.67 4.04 -10.12
C THR A 146 4.79 3.12 -9.28
N ALA A 147 4.04 2.22 -9.90
CA ALA A 147 3.27 1.22 -9.19
C ALA A 147 3.82 -0.19 -9.48
N MET A 148 3.73 -1.08 -8.51
CA MET A 148 3.96 -2.50 -8.70
C MET A 148 2.67 -3.28 -8.41
N GLU A 149 2.39 -4.25 -9.29
CA GLU A 149 1.19 -5.09 -9.19
C GLU A 149 1.52 -6.51 -9.62
N GLU A 150 1.14 -7.48 -8.80
CA GLU A 150 1.45 -8.89 -9.03
C GLU A 150 0.40 -9.59 -9.90
N HIS A 151 -0.86 -9.09 -9.87
CA HIS A 151 -1.93 -9.66 -10.65
C HIS A 151 -1.87 -9.16 -12.11
N PRO A 152 -1.61 -10.04 -13.11
CA PRO A 152 -1.31 -9.59 -14.47
C PRO A 152 -2.44 -8.79 -15.13
N ILE A 153 -3.70 -9.18 -14.89
CA ILE A 153 -4.85 -8.51 -15.49
C ILE A 153 -5.06 -7.13 -14.84
N ALA A 154 -4.90 -7.04 -13.51
CA ALA A 154 -4.98 -5.76 -12.79
C ALA A 154 -3.88 -4.79 -13.26
N ALA A 155 -2.65 -5.27 -13.40
CA ALA A 155 -1.54 -4.47 -13.92
C ALA A 155 -1.81 -3.95 -15.34
N ARG A 156 -2.40 -4.79 -16.23
CA ARG A 156 -2.80 -4.36 -17.58
C ARG A 156 -3.94 -3.35 -17.55
N ALA A 157 -4.95 -3.59 -16.71
CA ALA A 157 -6.09 -2.67 -16.58
C ALA A 157 -5.65 -1.30 -16.04
N ALA A 158 -4.79 -1.28 -15.03
CA ALA A 158 -4.21 -0.04 -14.51
C ALA A 158 -3.38 0.70 -15.57
N ARG A 159 -2.49 0.01 -16.32
CA ARG A 159 -1.75 0.62 -17.44
C ARG A 159 -2.68 1.22 -18.48
N ARG A 160 -3.72 0.47 -18.87
CA ARG A 160 -4.68 0.94 -19.86
C ARG A 160 -5.45 2.17 -19.39
N LEU A 161 -5.85 2.18 -18.12
CA LEU A 161 -6.47 3.35 -17.49
C LEU A 161 -5.57 4.58 -17.58
N LEU A 162 -4.28 4.44 -17.22
CA LEU A 162 -3.31 5.53 -17.31
C LEU A 162 -3.15 6.06 -18.73
N ASP A 163 -3.02 5.16 -19.72
CA ASP A 163 -2.90 5.54 -21.13
C ASP A 163 -4.12 6.34 -21.61
N LEU A 164 -5.32 5.89 -21.26
CA LEU A 164 -6.57 6.56 -21.66
C LEU A 164 -6.74 7.93 -21.01
N LEU A 165 -6.22 8.10 -19.78
CA LEU A 165 -6.22 9.37 -19.06
C LEU A 165 -5.02 10.27 -19.42
N GLY A 166 -4.09 9.80 -20.25
CA GLY A 166 -2.86 10.53 -20.59
C GLY A 166 -1.92 10.75 -19.40
N LEU A 167 -2.02 9.91 -18.37
CA LEU A 167 -1.23 10.04 -17.15
C LEU A 167 0.15 9.40 -17.31
N LYS A 168 1.18 10.19 -17.07
CA LYS A 168 2.58 9.74 -17.08
C LYS A 168 2.94 9.08 -15.73
N ALA A 169 2.54 7.83 -15.55
CA ALA A 169 2.96 6.97 -14.46
C ALA A 169 3.31 5.59 -15.04
N SER A 170 3.99 4.76 -14.28
CA SER A 170 4.34 3.41 -14.73
C SER A 170 3.74 2.37 -13.81
N VAL A 171 3.19 1.29 -14.38
CA VAL A 171 2.76 0.10 -13.64
C VAL A 171 3.65 -1.05 -14.07
N VAL A 172 4.37 -1.60 -13.11
CA VAL A 172 5.27 -2.73 -13.30
C VAL A 172 4.60 -4.00 -12.79
N GLU A 173 4.33 -4.94 -13.69
CA GLU A 173 3.86 -6.27 -13.34
C GLU A 173 5.02 -7.08 -12.79
N THR A 174 4.99 -7.36 -11.50
CA THR A 174 6.09 -8.01 -10.80
C THR A 174 5.64 -8.51 -9.44
N SER A 175 6.35 -9.51 -8.90
CA SER A 175 6.13 -9.93 -7.52
C SER A 175 6.35 -8.75 -6.55
N LEU A 176 5.52 -8.68 -5.51
CA LEU A 176 5.67 -7.69 -4.44
C LEU A 176 6.96 -7.89 -3.63
N TYR A 177 7.55 -9.08 -3.72
CA TYR A 177 8.84 -9.40 -3.11
C TYR A 177 10.04 -9.20 -4.03
N ALA A 178 9.84 -8.73 -5.27
CA ALA A 178 10.93 -8.57 -6.21
C ALA A 178 12.02 -7.66 -5.66
N ASP A 179 13.26 -8.11 -5.73
CA ASP A 179 14.44 -7.28 -5.44
C ASP A 179 14.89 -6.58 -6.71
N LYS A 180 14.36 -5.38 -6.91
CA LYS A 180 14.76 -4.53 -8.03
C LYS A 180 15.89 -3.61 -7.57
N GLN A 181 17.13 -4.02 -7.87
CA GLN A 181 18.33 -3.27 -7.48
C GLN A 181 18.30 -1.82 -7.98
N GLU A 182 17.72 -1.58 -9.15
CA GLU A 182 17.54 -0.24 -9.73
C GLU A 182 16.54 0.65 -8.96
N TRP A 183 15.80 0.06 -8.02
CA TRP A 183 14.88 0.78 -7.13
C TRP A 183 15.46 1.07 -5.76
N ALA A 184 16.61 0.50 -5.41
CA ALA A 184 17.24 0.72 -4.12
C ALA A 184 17.51 2.21 -3.89
N GLY A 185 16.98 2.76 -2.81
CA GLY A 185 17.13 4.18 -2.45
C GLY A 185 16.53 5.17 -3.46
N ARG A 186 15.52 4.76 -4.22
CA ARG A 186 14.95 5.58 -5.31
C ARG A 186 13.76 6.45 -4.87
N PHE A 187 12.93 5.96 -3.95
CA PHE A 187 11.64 6.57 -3.66
C PHE A 187 11.69 7.49 -2.45
N ASP A 188 11.03 8.64 -2.56
CA ASP A 188 10.81 9.56 -1.46
C ASP A 188 9.68 9.09 -0.55
N TYR A 189 8.70 8.37 -1.14
CA TYR A 189 7.52 7.88 -0.46
C TYR A 189 7.07 6.52 -1.01
N VAL A 190 6.73 5.61 -0.12
CA VAL A 190 6.12 4.31 -0.47
C VAL A 190 4.73 4.25 0.13
N TYR A 191 3.75 3.94 -0.68
CA TYR A 191 2.35 3.76 -0.30
C TYR A 191 1.95 2.30 -0.48
N CYS A 192 1.38 1.68 0.55
CA CYS A 192 0.99 0.27 0.54
C CYS A 192 -0.33 0.12 1.31
N SER A 193 -1.45 0.19 0.61
CA SER A 193 -2.78 0.16 1.19
C SER A 193 -3.52 -1.11 0.81
N GLY A 194 -4.03 -1.83 1.81
CA GLY A 194 -4.83 -3.02 1.56
C GLY A 194 -4.03 -4.25 1.11
N VAL A 195 -2.72 -4.31 1.32
CA VAL A 195 -1.83 -5.30 0.70
C VAL A 195 -1.12 -6.21 1.70
N ILE A 196 -0.49 -5.65 2.74
CA ILE A 196 0.46 -6.39 3.57
C ILE A 196 -0.13 -7.61 4.28
N TYR A 197 -1.43 -7.64 4.49
CA TYR A 197 -2.11 -8.80 5.08
C TYR A 197 -2.44 -9.91 4.06
N HIS A 198 -2.23 -9.66 2.76
CA HIS A 198 -2.40 -10.64 1.69
C HIS A 198 -1.12 -11.40 1.38
N VAL A 199 0.03 -10.95 1.87
CA VAL A 199 1.31 -11.58 1.58
C VAL A 199 1.69 -12.60 2.65
N THR A 200 2.38 -13.65 2.24
CA THR A 200 2.83 -14.74 3.13
C THR A 200 4.00 -14.33 4.03
N ASP A 201 4.78 -13.32 3.62
CA ASP A 201 5.90 -12.78 4.39
C ASP A 201 5.82 -11.24 4.48
N PRO A 202 5.01 -10.70 5.41
CA PRO A 202 4.87 -9.27 5.59
C PRO A 202 6.17 -8.57 6.02
N MET A 203 7.05 -9.29 6.72
CA MET A 203 8.34 -8.74 7.14
C MET A 203 9.29 -8.56 5.95
N LEU A 204 9.30 -9.51 5.02
CA LEU A 204 10.08 -9.39 3.78
C LEU A 204 9.58 -8.20 2.95
N LEU A 205 8.26 -8.07 2.79
CA LEU A 205 7.69 -6.92 2.05
C LEU A 205 8.06 -5.58 2.69
N LEU A 206 8.01 -5.47 4.02
CA LEU A 206 8.44 -4.26 4.73
C LEU A 206 9.93 -3.94 4.48
N ARG A 207 10.79 -4.95 4.47
CA ARG A 207 12.23 -4.80 4.20
C ARG A 207 12.49 -4.40 2.75
N VAL A 208 11.75 -4.94 1.80
CA VAL A 208 11.79 -4.54 0.38
C VAL A 208 11.41 -3.06 0.26
N MET A 209 10.30 -2.64 0.86
CA MET A 209 9.89 -1.22 0.87
C MET A 209 10.93 -0.32 1.54
N PHE A 210 11.53 -0.77 2.65
CA PHE A 210 12.62 -0.04 3.31
C PHE A 210 13.85 0.11 2.40
N ALA A 211 14.23 -0.96 1.68
CA ALA A 211 15.36 -0.91 0.73
C ALA A 211 15.12 0.10 -0.40
N TYR A 212 13.89 0.19 -0.89
CA TYR A 212 13.50 1.09 -1.98
C TYR A 212 13.45 2.57 -1.58
N LEU A 213 13.26 2.86 -0.29
CA LEU A 213 13.23 4.24 0.20
C LEU A 213 14.61 4.89 0.21
N LYS A 214 14.66 6.16 -0.17
CA LYS A 214 15.80 7.06 0.11
C LYS A 214 15.99 7.22 1.62
N PRO A 215 17.21 7.55 2.09
CA PRO A 215 17.36 8.14 3.42
C PRO A 215 16.44 9.36 3.57
N GLY A 216 15.69 9.44 4.67
CA GLY A 216 14.65 10.45 4.90
C GLY A 216 13.29 10.15 4.25
N GLY A 217 13.20 9.10 3.42
CA GLY A 217 11.94 8.67 2.82
C GLY A 217 10.99 8.01 3.82
N GLU A 218 9.72 8.01 3.51
CA GLU A 218 8.65 7.51 4.37
C GLU A 218 7.83 6.41 3.71
N VAL A 219 7.33 5.47 4.53
CA VAL A 219 6.34 4.48 4.10
C VAL A 219 5.02 4.72 4.82
N PHE A 220 3.93 4.53 4.10
CA PHE A 220 2.57 4.43 4.63
C PHE A 220 2.02 3.03 4.37
N ILE A 221 1.35 2.47 5.36
CA ILE A 221 0.69 1.17 5.26
C ILE A 221 -0.73 1.27 5.82
N GLU A 222 -1.67 0.66 5.11
CA GLU A 222 -2.99 0.36 5.61
C GLU A 222 -3.19 -1.15 5.62
N THR A 223 -3.72 -1.70 6.72
CA THR A 223 -3.86 -3.16 6.90
C THR A 223 -5.07 -3.54 7.76
N LYS A 224 -5.43 -4.82 7.73
CA LYS A 224 -6.29 -5.42 8.76
C LYS A 224 -5.63 -5.31 10.13
N GLY A 225 -6.45 -5.09 11.16
CA GLY A 225 -6.01 -5.10 12.55
C GLY A 225 -6.60 -6.27 13.32
N ALA A 226 -5.80 -6.86 14.23
CA ALA A 226 -6.27 -7.80 15.26
C ALA A 226 -6.56 -7.06 16.57
N ALA A 227 -7.42 -7.62 17.41
CA ALA A 227 -7.56 -7.23 18.80
C ALA A 227 -6.55 -7.99 19.66
N GLY A 228 -6.28 -7.50 20.87
CA GLY A 228 -5.45 -8.15 21.89
C GLY A 228 -4.45 -7.22 22.54
N GLU A 229 -4.02 -7.58 23.74
CA GLU A 229 -3.00 -6.87 24.51
C GLU A 229 -1.59 -7.35 24.13
N GLY A 230 -0.58 -6.53 24.36
CA GLY A 230 0.80 -6.84 24.01
C GLY A 230 1.03 -6.81 22.49
N SER A 231 1.95 -7.64 22.00
CA SER A 231 2.28 -7.76 20.57
C SER A 231 1.58 -8.99 20.00
N VAL A 232 0.44 -8.80 19.37
CA VAL A 232 -0.41 -9.89 18.85
C VAL A 232 -0.50 -9.80 17.33
N CYS A 233 -0.35 -10.94 16.67
CA CYS A 233 -0.63 -11.11 15.26
C CYS A 233 -1.56 -12.30 15.07
N SER A 234 -2.75 -12.08 14.52
CA SER A 234 -3.66 -13.15 14.15
C SER A 234 -3.22 -13.76 12.83
N TYR A 235 -3.13 -15.09 12.81
CA TYR A 235 -2.85 -15.87 11.58
C TYR A 235 -4.12 -16.58 11.14
N SER A 236 -4.50 -16.41 9.87
CA SER A 236 -5.71 -16.99 9.30
C SER A 236 -5.51 -17.65 7.94
N GLY A 237 -4.33 -17.51 7.35
CA GLY A 237 -4.06 -18.02 6.00
C GLY A 237 -3.80 -19.51 5.95
N THR A 238 -4.31 -20.17 4.91
CA THR A 238 -3.87 -21.47 4.42
C THR A 238 -3.70 -21.37 2.91
N LEU A 239 -2.79 -22.15 2.33
CA LEU A 239 -2.54 -22.14 0.88
C LEU A 239 -3.80 -22.42 0.05
N GLU A 240 -4.76 -23.16 0.61
CA GLU A 240 -5.97 -23.55 -0.08
C GLU A 240 -7.12 -22.55 0.10
N LYS A 241 -7.10 -21.75 1.17
CA LYS A 241 -8.29 -21.06 1.66
C LYS A 241 -8.12 -19.58 1.94
N GLY A 242 -6.88 -19.07 1.95
CA GLY A 242 -6.69 -17.74 2.47
C GLY A 242 -5.87 -16.85 1.59
N TRP A 243 -6.38 -15.70 1.33
CA TRP A 243 -5.59 -14.59 0.86
C TRP A 243 -5.42 -13.50 1.93
N ASN A 244 -5.84 -13.81 3.16
CA ASN A 244 -5.56 -13.01 4.33
C ASN A 244 -4.68 -13.84 5.26
N TRP A 245 -3.40 -13.52 5.35
CA TRP A 245 -2.44 -14.30 6.11
C TRP A 245 -2.30 -13.82 7.54
N TYR A 246 -2.05 -12.53 7.72
CA TYR A 246 -1.73 -11.95 9.02
C TYR A 246 -2.51 -10.67 9.28
N ALA A 247 -2.98 -10.50 10.52
CA ALA A 247 -3.52 -9.25 11.01
C ALA A 247 -2.81 -8.89 12.32
N PRO A 248 -1.91 -7.90 12.34
CA PRO A 248 -1.25 -7.43 13.55
C PRO A 248 -2.18 -6.54 14.36
N ASN A 249 -1.93 -6.43 15.68
CA ASN A 249 -2.41 -5.29 16.44
C ASN A 249 -1.44 -4.10 16.32
N GLU A 250 -1.74 -2.97 16.96
CA GLU A 250 -0.94 -1.74 16.86
C GLU A 250 0.51 -1.97 17.31
N THR A 251 0.69 -2.69 18.41
CA THR A 251 2.02 -2.99 18.95
C THR A 251 2.81 -3.88 18.02
N ALA A 252 2.20 -4.94 17.49
CA ALA A 252 2.86 -5.83 16.54
C ALA A 252 3.22 -5.11 15.25
N LEU A 253 2.31 -4.30 14.69
CA LEU A 253 2.58 -3.54 13.47
C LEU A 253 3.73 -2.56 13.66
N GLY A 254 3.74 -1.82 14.77
CA GLY A 254 4.83 -0.90 15.08
C GLY A 254 6.17 -1.63 15.24
N ARG A 255 6.20 -2.80 15.88
CA ARG A 255 7.41 -3.64 15.98
C ARG A 255 7.87 -4.13 14.60
N TRP A 256 6.96 -4.53 13.72
CA TRP A 256 7.31 -4.89 12.34
C TRP A 256 8.08 -3.78 11.62
N PHE A 257 7.66 -2.52 11.80
CA PHE A 257 8.38 -1.39 11.22
C PHE A 257 9.81 -1.28 11.77
N VAL A 258 9.96 -1.37 13.09
CA VAL A 258 11.28 -1.27 13.73
C VAL A 258 12.20 -2.42 13.31
N ASP A 259 11.67 -3.64 13.27
CA ASP A 259 12.40 -4.85 12.86
C ASP A 259 12.74 -4.84 11.36
N ALA A 260 11.97 -4.13 10.55
CA ALA A 260 12.27 -3.89 9.14
C ALA A 260 13.34 -2.81 8.94
N GLY A 261 13.72 -2.04 9.98
CA GLY A 261 14.79 -1.03 9.95
C GLY A 261 14.32 0.42 10.07
N PHE A 262 13.01 0.69 10.16
CA PHE A 262 12.51 2.04 10.33
C PHE A 262 12.86 2.60 11.72
N ASP A 263 13.03 3.91 11.79
CA ASP A 263 13.34 4.59 13.05
C ASP A 263 12.12 4.54 13.99
N ALA A 264 12.29 3.90 15.13
CA ALA A 264 11.25 3.71 16.14
C ALA A 264 10.60 5.02 16.60
N GLN A 265 11.33 6.13 16.61
CA GLN A 265 10.81 7.45 16.99
C GLN A 265 9.87 8.06 15.94
N THR A 266 9.95 7.58 14.70
CA THR A 266 9.11 8.05 13.59
C THR A 266 7.90 7.16 13.34
N VAL A 267 7.88 5.95 13.93
CA VAL A 267 6.78 5.01 13.75
C VAL A 267 5.53 5.53 14.46
N ARG A 268 4.46 5.66 13.71
CA ARG A 268 3.14 6.04 14.20
C ARG A 268 2.12 5.00 13.75
N VAL A 269 1.23 4.60 14.63
CA VAL A 269 0.18 3.63 14.36
C VAL A 269 -1.16 4.17 14.84
N TYR A 270 -2.18 4.05 14.01
CA TYR A 270 -3.53 4.52 14.28
C TYR A 270 -4.55 3.43 13.95
N ARG A 271 -5.45 3.15 14.89
CA ARG A 271 -6.60 2.26 14.67
C ARG A 271 -7.81 3.07 14.25
N ARG A 272 -8.39 2.70 13.12
CA ARG A 272 -9.68 3.24 12.67
C ARG A 272 -10.85 2.57 13.40
N ASP A 273 -12.01 3.22 13.41
CA ASP A 273 -13.22 2.71 14.07
C ASP A 273 -13.67 1.34 13.52
N ASN A 274 -13.36 1.04 12.28
CA ASN A 274 -13.64 -0.26 11.64
C ASN A 274 -12.60 -1.35 11.93
N GLY A 275 -11.67 -1.09 12.86
CA GLY A 275 -10.62 -2.03 13.28
C GLY A 275 -9.40 -2.11 12.37
N ARG A 276 -9.39 -1.42 11.23
CA ARG A 276 -8.21 -1.37 10.36
C ARG A 276 -7.13 -0.46 10.94
N LEU A 277 -5.88 -0.75 10.59
CA LEU A 277 -4.73 0.02 11.07
C LEU A 277 -4.13 0.84 9.94
N LEU A 278 -3.74 2.07 10.27
CA LEU A 278 -2.87 2.91 9.47
C LEU A 278 -1.54 3.03 10.19
N ALA A 279 -0.44 2.91 9.47
CA ALA A 279 0.89 3.09 10.04
C ALA A 279 1.82 3.81 9.09
N CYS A 280 2.77 4.55 9.63
CA CYS A 280 3.86 5.13 8.86
C CYS A 280 5.16 5.08 9.64
N GLY A 281 6.27 5.16 8.91
CA GLY A 281 7.61 5.21 9.48
C GLY A 281 8.61 5.79 8.49
N ARG A 282 9.72 6.32 8.99
CA ARG A 282 10.77 6.97 8.20
C ARG A 282 12.05 6.16 8.22
N LYS A 283 12.71 6.09 7.08
CA LYS A 283 14.09 5.62 6.97
C LYS A 283 15.04 6.77 7.25
N THR A 284 15.60 6.85 8.47
CA THR A 284 16.48 7.97 8.87
C THR A 284 17.93 7.76 8.50
N GLU A 285 18.39 6.51 8.42
CA GLU A 285 19.76 6.15 8.05
C GLU A 285 19.75 5.07 6.96
N ALA A 286 20.81 5.02 6.17
CA ALA A 286 21.09 3.88 5.29
C ALA A 286 21.59 2.70 6.15
N ARG A 287 20.72 2.15 7.01
CA ARG A 287 21.04 0.89 7.69
C ARG A 287 21.19 -0.18 6.62
N ALA A 288 22.39 -0.74 6.54
CA ALA A 288 22.55 -1.98 5.82
C ALA A 288 21.67 -3.01 6.51
N LEU A 289 20.76 -3.66 5.77
CA LEU A 289 19.91 -4.75 6.27
C LEU A 289 20.73 -5.88 6.94
N ARG A 290 22.05 -5.89 6.76
CA ARG A 290 23.04 -6.78 7.43
C ARG A 290 23.13 -6.59 8.94
N GLU A 291 22.70 -5.42 9.45
CA GLU A 291 22.84 -5.07 10.86
C GLU A 291 21.59 -5.40 11.68
N THR A 292 20.51 -5.82 11.02
CA THR A 292 19.32 -6.30 11.73
C THR A 292 19.66 -7.63 12.39
N ALA A 293 19.50 -7.70 13.71
CA ALA A 293 19.71 -8.91 14.49
C ALA A 293 18.86 -10.07 13.92
N GLY A 294 19.45 -11.25 13.81
CA GLY A 294 18.76 -12.45 13.33
C GLY A 294 19.63 -13.29 12.40
N PHE A 295 19.23 -14.55 12.20
CA PHE A 295 19.95 -15.51 11.37
C PHE A 295 19.65 -15.36 9.88
N SER A 296 18.65 -14.57 9.50
CA SER A 296 18.25 -14.35 8.12
C SER A 296 18.78 -13.03 7.60
N ARG A 297 19.60 -13.09 6.56
CA ARG A 297 20.06 -11.90 5.84
C ARG A 297 19.10 -11.64 4.68
N PRO A 298 18.48 -10.47 4.55
CA PRO A 298 17.53 -10.19 3.48
C PRO A 298 18.07 -10.43 2.07
N GLY A 299 19.35 -10.22 1.83
CA GLY A 299 19.98 -10.46 0.52
C GLY A 299 20.18 -11.93 0.16
N SER A 300 20.24 -12.84 1.14
CA SER A 300 20.48 -14.25 0.86
C SER A 300 19.19 -15.03 0.49
N TRP A 301 18.04 -14.45 0.71
CA TRP A 301 16.76 -15.08 0.39
C TRP A 301 16.36 -14.91 -1.06
N LEU A 302 16.80 -13.81 -1.67
CA LEU A 302 16.41 -13.45 -3.04
C LEU A 302 17.32 -14.10 -4.08
N GLU A 303 18.56 -14.44 -3.72
CA GLU A 303 19.51 -15.11 -4.61
C GLU A 303 19.11 -16.56 -4.93
N GLY A 304 18.15 -17.16 -4.22
CA GLY A 304 17.67 -18.53 -4.42
C GLY A 304 16.25 -18.66 -4.96
N ILE A 305 15.53 -17.55 -5.20
CA ILE A 305 14.11 -17.56 -5.60
C ILE A 305 13.93 -17.00 -7.03
N VAL A 306 14.99 -16.55 -7.68
CA VAL A 306 14.96 -16.04 -9.07
C VAL A 306 15.31 -17.16 -10.03
#